data_f2d8ccaeb91c74ae81cc0ec27f3f6e66
#
_entry.id   f2d8ccaeb91c74ae81cc0ec27f3f6e66
#
_cell.length_a   1.000
_cell.length_b   1.000
_cell.length_c   1.000
_cell.angle_alpha   90.00
_cell.angle_beta   90.00
_cell.angle_gamma   90.00
#
_symmetry.space_group_name_H-M   'P 1'
#
loop_
_entity.id
_entity.type
_entity.pdbx_description
1 polymer ?
#
loop_
_entity_poly.entity_id
_entity_poly.type
_entity_poly.pdbx_seq_one_letter_code
_entity_poly.pdbx_strand_id
1 'polypeptide(L)'
;MIQLHSVSKAHGAEILFLDASLAAFRGERVGLVGPNGCGKSTVFRLIMDQEQADGGQVSVERNATIGYFSQDVGEMSGETVLEASISGAGEVSEAGAELKLLEHAMADPDRADELDRLLERFGVVQSRFDELGGYALEARAREVLAGLGFREAVIDEDVGKLSGGWKMRVALARILLMRPDGLLLDEPTNHLDIESIIWLEHFLRSFEGALIITSHDREFLNRIVTKIVEIDGGNVISYSGNYDFYEQQRAMAETQQEAQYARQQAMLAKEKAFIARFKARASHAAQVQSRVKKLDKIETIQLPKRRAVIEFDFREPPRSGDDVAKLQGVTKRYGDLTIYQNLDLMIRRRERWCVMGINGAGKSTLLKLVAGAIEPDAGSAVLGASVKLGYFAQHSMEMLTAGRTVFETLQDAFPVSGVGSLKALAAAFGFPGDDVEKRCEILSGGEKARLILAKMLYDPPNFLVLDEPTNHLDMDTKAMLIKALENFAGTMLMVSHDRHFLRALSDHVLELTPDGLLTYGGGYAEYVVAAGHEAPGIG
;
A
#
# COMPACT_ATOMS: atom_id res chain seq x y z
N MET A 1 -6.77 -22.94 -12.59
CA MET A 1 -7.94 -22.06 -12.59
C MET A 1 -7.67 -20.76 -13.37
N ILE A 2 -6.65 -19.99 -13.01
CA ILE A 2 -6.19 -18.80 -13.74
C ILE A 2 -4.77 -19.07 -14.24
N GLN A 3 -4.49 -18.90 -15.52
CA GLN A 3 -3.18 -19.18 -16.11
C GLN A 3 -2.81 -18.13 -17.17
N LEU A 4 -1.58 -17.66 -17.13
CA LEU A 4 -0.91 -16.89 -18.17
C LEU A 4 0.16 -17.79 -18.78
N HIS A 5 0.17 -17.93 -20.09
CA HIS A 5 1.15 -18.72 -20.84
C HIS A 5 1.93 -17.83 -21.79
N SER A 6 3.22 -17.63 -21.51
CA SER A 6 4.15 -16.83 -22.31
C SER A 6 3.57 -15.47 -22.74
N VAL A 7 2.89 -14.81 -21.81
CA VAL A 7 2.22 -13.53 -22.07
C VAL A 7 3.24 -12.41 -22.15
N SER A 8 3.15 -11.61 -23.19
CA SER A 8 3.97 -10.41 -23.37
C SER A 8 3.07 -9.17 -23.43
N LYS A 9 3.51 -8.08 -22.80
CA LYS A 9 2.78 -6.82 -22.76
C LYS A 9 3.71 -5.62 -22.72
N ALA A 10 3.39 -4.61 -23.54
CA ALA A 10 4.06 -3.32 -23.55
C ALA A 10 3.03 -2.18 -23.60
N HIS A 11 3.37 -1.04 -23.02
CA HIS A 11 2.62 0.21 -23.15
C HIS A 11 3.48 1.21 -23.95
N GLY A 12 3.17 1.36 -25.22
CA GLY A 12 3.97 2.17 -26.13
C GLY A 12 5.39 1.61 -26.30
N ALA A 13 6.40 2.36 -25.86
CA ALA A 13 7.81 1.93 -25.90
C ALA A 13 8.27 1.20 -24.63
N GLU A 14 7.46 1.17 -23.59
CA GLU A 14 7.80 0.55 -22.31
C GLU A 14 7.32 -0.90 -22.27
N ILE A 15 8.26 -1.84 -22.15
CA ILE A 15 7.98 -3.27 -22.00
C ILE A 15 7.69 -3.53 -20.51
N LEU A 16 6.48 -4.00 -20.20
CA LEU A 16 6.11 -4.38 -18.86
C LEU A 16 6.63 -5.77 -18.51
N PHE A 17 6.37 -6.75 -19.38
CA PHE A 17 6.91 -8.11 -19.24
C PHE A 17 6.91 -8.85 -20.58
N LEU A 18 7.83 -9.82 -20.70
CA LEU A 18 8.00 -10.70 -21.85
C LEU A 18 7.90 -12.16 -21.41
N ASP A 19 7.21 -12.98 -22.19
CA ASP A 19 7.06 -14.42 -21.96
C ASP A 19 6.63 -14.79 -20.53
N ALA A 20 5.82 -13.92 -19.91
CA ALA A 20 5.34 -14.08 -18.55
C ALA A 20 4.45 -15.32 -18.41
N SER A 21 4.79 -16.18 -17.45
CA SER A 21 3.99 -17.35 -17.12
C SER A 21 3.65 -17.36 -15.63
N LEU A 22 2.35 -17.44 -15.35
CA LEU A 22 1.80 -17.44 -13.99
C LEU A 22 0.64 -18.43 -13.96
N ALA A 23 0.53 -19.18 -12.86
CA ALA A 23 -0.64 -20.01 -12.60
C ALA A 23 -1.10 -19.84 -11.16
N ALA A 24 -2.41 -19.74 -10.96
CA ALA A 24 -3.07 -19.77 -9.66
C ALA A 24 -4.19 -20.82 -9.70
N PHE A 25 -4.13 -21.78 -8.78
CA PHE A 25 -5.09 -22.85 -8.63
C PHE A 25 -6.00 -22.61 -7.41
N ARG A 26 -7.13 -23.32 -7.33
CA ARG A 26 -8.02 -23.26 -6.15
C ARG A 26 -7.24 -23.58 -4.88
N GLY A 27 -7.43 -22.80 -3.83
CA GLY A 27 -6.68 -22.88 -2.58
C GLY A 27 -5.27 -22.30 -2.61
N GLU A 28 -4.73 -21.89 -3.78
CA GLU A 28 -3.46 -21.16 -3.86
C GLU A 28 -3.65 -19.68 -3.59
N ARG A 29 -2.73 -19.12 -2.83
CA ARG A 29 -2.67 -17.68 -2.51
C ARG A 29 -1.35 -17.12 -3.05
N VAL A 30 -1.47 -16.39 -4.16
CA VAL A 30 -0.34 -15.86 -4.93
C VAL A 30 -0.19 -14.37 -4.64
N GLY A 31 0.97 -13.97 -4.11
CA GLY A 31 1.37 -12.56 -4.00
C GLY A 31 2.07 -12.10 -5.27
N LEU A 32 1.57 -11.04 -5.89
CA LEU A 32 2.19 -10.43 -7.06
C LEU A 32 2.99 -9.21 -6.61
N VAL A 33 4.31 -9.28 -6.71
CA VAL A 33 5.22 -8.25 -6.20
C VAL A 33 6.07 -7.64 -7.31
N GLY A 34 6.59 -6.45 -7.07
CA GLY A 34 7.46 -5.71 -8.00
C GLY A 34 7.32 -4.22 -7.84
N PRO A 35 8.21 -3.43 -8.44
CA PRO A 35 8.19 -1.96 -8.38
C PRO A 35 6.87 -1.37 -8.88
N ASN A 36 6.61 -0.11 -8.51
CA ASN A 36 5.49 0.62 -9.09
C ASN A 36 5.70 0.80 -10.61
N GLY A 37 4.63 0.59 -11.38
CA GLY A 37 4.67 0.66 -12.85
C GLY A 37 5.15 -0.61 -13.56
N CYS A 38 5.57 -1.69 -12.86
CA CYS A 38 6.06 -2.92 -13.51
C CYS A 38 4.96 -3.76 -14.18
N GLY A 39 3.67 -3.37 -14.07
CA GLY A 39 2.56 -4.06 -14.73
C GLY A 39 1.71 -4.96 -13.83
N LYS A 40 1.79 -4.85 -12.48
CA LYS A 40 0.95 -5.65 -11.56
C LYS A 40 -0.54 -5.53 -11.87
N SER A 41 -1.06 -4.29 -11.91
CA SER A 41 -2.49 -4.04 -12.24
C SER A 41 -2.83 -4.41 -13.70
N THR A 42 -1.84 -4.38 -14.61
CA THR A 42 -2.02 -4.85 -15.99
C THR A 42 -2.26 -6.35 -16.05
N VAL A 43 -1.59 -7.14 -15.20
CA VAL A 43 -1.87 -8.58 -15.07
C VAL A 43 -3.33 -8.82 -14.68
N PHE A 44 -3.87 -8.05 -13.73
CA PHE A 44 -5.29 -8.17 -13.34
C PHE A 44 -6.23 -7.79 -14.50
N ARG A 45 -5.95 -6.69 -15.22
CA ARG A 45 -6.77 -6.29 -16.38
C ARG A 45 -6.74 -7.32 -17.51
N LEU A 46 -5.60 -7.98 -17.73
CA LEU A 46 -5.49 -9.08 -18.70
C LEU A 46 -6.32 -10.30 -18.27
N ILE A 47 -6.33 -10.66 -16.99
CA ILE A 47 -7.15 -11.77 -16.45
C ILE A 47 -8.65 -11.44 -16.58
N MET A 48 -9.02 -10.18 -16.39
CA MET A 48 -10.40 -9.69 -16.49
C MET A 48 -10.85 -9.38 -17.93
N ASP A 49 -9.99 -9.66 -18.94
CA ASP A 49 -10.24 -9.34 -20.36
C ASP A 49 -10.56 -7.85 -20.64
N GLN A 50 -10.09 -6.97 -19.72
CA GLN A 50 -10.20 -5.51 -19.88
C GLN A 50 -9.09 -4.95 -20.77
N GLU A 51 -8.02 -5.73 -20.96
CA GLU A 51 -6.88 -5.40 -21.78
C GLU A 51 -6.40 -6.67 -22.50
N GLN A 52 -5.90 -6.54 -23.75
CA GLN A 52 -5.40 -7.66 -24.52
C GLN A 52 -3.88 -7.80 -24.38
N ALA A 53 -3.40 -9.04 -24.35
CA ALA A 53 -1.98 -9.34 -24.43
C ALA A 53 -1.42 -9.08 -25.82
N ASP A 54 -0.17 -8.62 -25.92
CA ASP A 54 0.52 -8.44 -27.20
C ASP A 54 1.03 -9.78 -27.74
N GLY A 55 1.21 -10.78 -26.87
CA GLY A 55 1.59 -12.15 -27.22
C GLY A 55 1.26 -13.11 -26.08
N GLY A 56 1.22 -14.40 -26.40
CA GLY A 56 0.85 -15.44 -25.44
C GLY A 56 -0.66 -15.60 -25.26
N GLN A 57 -1.08 -16.25 -24.16
CA GLN A 57 -2.48 -16.54 -23.89
C GLN A 57 -2.80 -16.44 -22.40
N VAL A 58 -3.93 -15.79 -22.09
CA VAL A 58 -4.55 -15.81 -20.76
C VAL A 58 -5.68 -16.82 -20.77
N SER A 59 -5.76 -17.68 -19.78
CA SER A 59 -6.78 -18.71 -19.65
C SER A 59 -7.38 -18.69 -18.26
N VAL A 60 -8.70 -18.58 -18.21
CA VAL A 60 -9.51 -18.69 -16.99
C VAL A 60 -10.44 -19.90 -17.15
N GLU A 61 -10.63 -20.68 -16.09
CA GLU A 61 -11.51 -21.85 -16.08
C GLU A 61 -12.93 -21.45 -16.52
N ARG A 62 -13.53 -22.27 -17.41
CA ARG A 62 -14.85 -21.99 -17.95
C ARG A 62 -15.89 -21.98 -16.84
N ASN A 63 -16.75 -20.97 -16.82
CA ASN A 63 -17.79 -20.70 -15.81
C ASN A 63 -17.27 -20.34 -14.39
N ALA A 64 -15.98 -20.10 -14.21
CA ALA A 64 -15.47 -19.58 -12.94
C ALA A 64 -15.84 -18.11 -12.78
N THR A 65 -16.34 -17.75 -11.61
CA THR A 65 -16.58 -16.37 -11.23
C THR A 65 -15.31 -15.73 -10.69
N ILE A 66 -14.94 -14.55 -11.21
CA ILE A 66 -13.76 -13.81 -10.76
C ILE A 66 -14.21 -12.50 -10.13
N GLY A 67 -13.87 -12.32 -8.86
CA GLY A 67 -13.99 -11.04 -8.16
C GLY A 67 -12.73 -10.21 -8.34
N TYR A 68 -12.85 -8.98 -8.80
CA TYR A 68 -11.73 -8.08 -8.96
C TYR A 68 -11.94 -6.79 -8.15
N PHE A 69 -11.05 -6.56 -7.21
CA PHE A 69 -10.96 -5.32 -6.45
C PHE A 69 -9.88 -4.44 -7.06
N SER A 70 -10.28 -3.29 -7.61
CA SER A 70 -9.41 -2.27 -8.16
C SER A 70 -9.42 -1.01 -7.30
N GLN A 71 -8.40 -0.15 -7.48
CA GLN A 71 -8.31 1.14 -6.78
C GLN A 71 -9.35 2.17 -7.28
N ASP A 72 -9.97 1.95 -8.42
CA ASP A 72 -11.06 2.77 -8.95
C ASP A 72 -12.38 2.03 -8.77
N VAL A 73 -13.22 2.54 -7.88
CA VAL A 73 -14.51 1.93 -7.54
C VAL A 73 -15.71 2.65 -8.16
N GLY A 74 -15.45 3.70 -8.96
CA GLY A 74 -16.51 4.52 -9.55
C GLY A 74 -17.30 5.35 -8.51
N GLU A 75 -18.31 6.05 -8.99
CA GLU A 75 -19.24 6.79 -8.13
C GLU A 75 -20.29 5.86 -7.55
N MET A 76 -20.48 5.92 -6.23
CA MET A 76 -21.53 5.22 -5.48
C MET A 76 -22.40 6.26 -4.79
N SER A 77 -23.71 6.22 -5.02
CA SER A 77 -24.69 7.13 -4.38
C SER A 77 -26.11 6.58 -4.56
N GLY A 78 -27.01 6.97 -3.66
CA GLY A 78 -28.44 6.64 -3.77
C GLY A 78 -28.83 5.27 -3.21
N GLU A 79 -27.91 4.54 -2.61
CA GLU A 79 -28.11 3.25 -1.94
C GLU A 79 -27.50 3.31 -0.54
N THR A 80 -27.99 2.48 0.37
CA THR A 80 -27.37 2.32 1.68
C THR A 80 -26.05 1.55 1.56
N VAL A 81 -25.18 1.68 2.55
CA VAL A 81 -23.91 0.93 2.62
C VAL A 81 -24.17 -0.58 2.52
N LEU A 82 -25.22 -1.07 3.19
CA LEU A 82 -25.62 -2.47 3.14
C LEU A 82 -26.05 -2.89 1.73
N GLU A 83 -26.92 -2.14 1.08
CA GLU A 83 -27.41 -2.41 -0.27
C GLU A 83 -26.27 -2.41 -1.29
N ALA A 84 -25.42 -1.39 -1.25
CA ALA A 84 -24.25 -1.29 -2.12
C ALA A 84 -23.27 -2.46 -1.93
N SER A 85 -23.15 -2.99 -0.72
CA SER A 85 -22.32 -4.17 -0.44
C SER A 85 -22.93 -5.47 -0.95
N ILE A 86 -24.25 -5.62 -0.85
CA ILE A 86 -24.99 -6.80 -1.29
C ILE A 86 -25.19 -6.81 -2.82
N SER A 87 -25.22 -5.66 -3.48
CA SER A 87 -25.55 -5.53 -4.92
C SER A 87 -24.66 -6.40 -5.84
N GLY A 88 -23.47 -6.81 -5.39
CA GLY A 88 -22.58 -7.72 -6.10
C GLY A 88 -22.87 -9.22 -5.91
N ALA A 89 -23.83 -9.60 -5.06
CA ALA A 89 -24.04 -11.01 -4.69
C ALA A 89 -24.85 -11.83 -5.73
N GLY A 90 -24.96 -11.35 -6.98
CA GLY A 90 -25.58 -12.06 -8.10
C GLY A 90 -27.08 -12.27 -7.92
N GLU A 91 -27.58 -13.48 -8.23
CA GLU A 91 -29.03 -13.80 -8.23
C GLU A 91 -29.73 -13.49 -6.91
N VAL A 92 -29.04 -13.60 -5.78
CA VAL A 92 -29.62 -13.27 -4.46
C VAL A 92 -29.91 -11.77 -4.36
N SER A 93 -28.99 -10.94 -4.85
CA SER A 93 -29.17 -9.49 -4.88
C SER A 93 -30.29 -9.05 -5.81
N GLU A 94 -30.38 -9.68 -6.99
CA GLU A 94 -31.47 -9.41 -7.96
C GLU A 94 -32.83 -9.75 -7.36
N ALA A 95 -32.95 -10.92 -6.71
CA ALA A 95 -34.19 -11.33 -6.02
C ALA A 95 -34.54 -10.37 -4.86
N GLY A 96 -33.56 -9.94 -4.08
CA GLY A 96 -33.76 -8.97 -3.00
C GLY A 96 -34.23 -7.60 -3.50
N ALA A 97 -33.64 -7.11 -4.59
CA ALA A 97 -34.06 -5.86 -5.24
C ALA A 97 -35.46 -5.95 -5.82
N GLU A 98 -35.80 -7.08 -6.44
CA GLU A 98 -37.17 -7.33 -6.95
C GLU A 98 -38.20 -7.38 -5.83
N LEU A 99 -37.88 -8.01 -4.67
CA LEU A 99 -38.77 -8.00 -3.49
C LEU A 99 -39.09 -6.59 -3.03
N LYS A 100 -38.09 -5.72 -2.89
CA LYS A 100 -38.28 -4.32 -2.50
C LYS A 100 -39.18 -3.55 -3.48
N LEU A 101 -38.93 -3.75 -4.79
CA LEU A 101 -39.76 -3.11 -5.82
C LEU A 101 -41.22 -3.58 -5.73
N LEU A 102 -41.43 -4.87 -5.47
CA LEU A 102 -42.80 -5.45 -5.28
C LEU A 102 -43.46 -4.93 -4.00
N GLU A 103 -42.73 -4.80 -2.89
CA GLU A 103 -43.22 -4.19 -1.64
C GLU A 103 -43.65 -2.74 -1.86
N HIS A 104 -42.86 -1.94 -2.55
CA HIS A 104 -43.22 -0.56 -2.90
C HIS A 104 -44.45 -0.52 -3.82
N ALA A 105 -44.53 -1.40 -4.82
CA ALA A 105 -45.63 -1.48 -5.74
C ALA A 105 -46.97 -1.91 -5.04
N MET A 106 -46.87 -2.82 -4.05
CA MET A 106 -48.04 -3.25 -3.25
C MET A 106 -48.49 -2.17 -2.26
N ALA A 107 -47.62 -1.28 -1.84
CA ALA A 107 -47.93 -0.15 -0.96
C ALA A 107 -48.53 1.05 -1.72
N ASP A 108 -48.53 1.05 -3.05
CA ASP A 108 -49.04 2.13 -3.90
C ASP A 108 -50.57 2.02 -4.07
N PRO A 109 -51.35 2.99 -3.57
CA PRO A 109 -52.81 2.96 -3.69
C PRO A 109 -53.32 2.98 -5.13
N ASP A 110 -52.55 3.55 -6.06
CA ASP A 110 -52.94 3.66 -7.48
C ASP A 110 -52.82 2.31 -8.22
N ARG A 111 -52.21 1.30 -7.60
CA ARG A 111 -52.01 -0.04 -8.15
C ARG A 111 -52.83 -1.13 -7.46
N ALA A 112 -53.88 -0.74 -6.75
CA ALA A 112 -54.76 -1.67 -6.02
C ALA A 112 -55.36 -2.76 -6.91
N ASP A 113 -55.64 -2.47 -8.18
CA ASP A 113 -56.19 -3.42 -9.16
C ASP A 113 -55.17 -4.52 -9.56
N GLU A 114 -53.88 -4.33 -9.33
CA GLU A 114 -52.81 -5.27 -9.64
C GLU A 114 -52.39 -6.11 -8.41
N LEU A 115 -52.99 -5.87 -7.24
CA LEU A 115 -52.51 -6.40 -5.95
C LEU A 115 -52.37 -7.92 -5.95
N ASP A 116 -53.35 -8.65 -6.47
CA ASP A 116 -53.31 -10.13 -6.49
C ASP A 116 -52.14 -10.66 -7.31
N ARG A 117 -51.82 -10.02 -8.44
CA ARG A 117 -50.69 -10.38 -9.30
C ARG A 117 -49.35 -10.03 -8.67
N LEU A 118 -49.29 -8.90 -7.97
CA LEU A 118 -48.09 -8.48 -7.23
C LEU A 118 -47.81 -9.43 -6.06
N LEU A 119 -48.85 -9.88 -5.33
CA LEU A 119 -48.73 -10.86 -4.25
C LEU A 119 -48.23 -12.22 -4.75
N GLU A 120 -48.80 -12.72 -5.88
CA GLU A 120 -48.35 -13.97 -6.47
C GLU A 120 -46.84 -13.89 -6.86
N ARG A 121 -46.44 -12.80 -7.55
CA ARG A 121 -45.04 -12.58 -7.92
C ARG A 121 -44.15 -12.45 -6.71
N PHE A 122 -44.58 -11.72 -5.67
CA PHE A 122 -43.85 -11.57 -4.41
C PHE A 122 -43.58 -12.93 -3.76
N GLY A 123 -44.59 -13.82 -3.68
CA GLY A 123 -44.41 -15.16 -3.12
C GLY A 123 -43.39 -16.01 -3.88
N VAL A 124 -43.39 -15.93 -5.21
CA VAL A 124 -42.37 -16.65 -6.05
C VAL A 124 -40.97 -16.11 -5.80
N VAL A 125 -40.81 -14.79 -5.82
CA VAL A 125 -39.51 -14.16 -5.62
C VAL A 125 -39.00 -14.35 -4.20
N GLN A 126 -39.89 -14.31 -3.20
CA GLN A 126 -39.54 -14.55 -1.80
C GLN A 126 -39.05 -15.99 -1.60
N SER A 127 -39.74 -16.98 -2.18
CA SER A 127 -39.27 -18.38 -2.11
C SER A 127 -37.91 -18.56 -2.74
N ARG A 128 -37.66 -17.90 -3.89
CA ARG A 128 -36.32 -17.91 -4.53
C ARG A 128 -35.27 -17.23 -3.68
N PHE A 129 -35.57 -16.10 -3.07
CA PHE A 129 -34.66 -15.38 -2.16
C PHE A 129 -34.30 -16.23 -0.94
N ASP A 130 -35.28 -16.95 -0.36
CA ASP A 130 -35.05 -17.89 0.74
C ASP A 130 -34.16 -19.08 0.32
N GLU A 131 -34.44 -19.71 -0.84
CA GLU A 131 -33.66 -20.82 -1.39
C GLU A 131 -32.20 -20.41 -1.64
N LEU A 132 -31.98 -19.18 -2.07
CA LEU A 132 -30.65 -18.61 -2.29
C LEU A 132 -29.97 -18.14 -0.99
N GLY A 133 -30.64 -18.26 0.17
CA GLY A 133 -30.13 -17.87 1.48
C GLY A 133 -30.03 -16.35 1.68
N GLY A 134 -31.00 -15.60 1.14
CA GLY A 134 -30.99 -14.14 1.14
C GLY A 134 -30.93 -13.50 2.53
N TYR A 135 -31.63 -14.05 3.52
CA TYR A 135 -31.56 -13.56 4.91
C TYR A 135 -30.17 -13.81 5.54
N ALA A 136 -29.53 -14.93 5.19
CA ALA A 136 -28.15 -15.20 5.64
C ALA A 136 -27.13 -14.25 4.97
N LEU A 137 -27.44 -13.72 3.78
CA LEU A 137 -26.59 -12.78 3.07
C LEU A 137 -26.54 -11.42 3.79
N GLU A 138 -27.66 -10.91 4.28
CA GLU A 138 -27.67 -9.65 5.04
C GLU A 138 -26.85 -9.77 6.33
N ALA A 139 -27.06 -10.84 7.11
CA ALA A 139 -26.29 -11.09 8.32
C ALA A 139 -24.77 -11.16 8.02
N ARG A 140 -24.39 -11.84 6.94
CA ARG A 140 -23.00 -11.92 6.49
C ARG A 140 -22.47 -10.57 6.01
N ALA A 141 -23.31 -9.77 5.32
CA ALA A 141 -22.90 -8.43 4.87
C ALA A 141 -22.61 -7.53 6.07
N ARG A 142 -23.43 -7.58 7.12
CA ARG A 142 -23.15 -6.84 8.37
C ARG A 142 -21.88 -7.33 9.04
N GLU A 143 -21.63 -8.63 9.08
CA GLU A 143 -20.37 -9.21 9.60
C GLU A 143 -19.13 -8.73 8.80
N VAL A 144 -19.18 -8.79 7.47
CA VAL A 144 -18.08 -8.33 6.60
C VAL A 144 -17.85 -6.82 6.77
N LEU A 145 -18.93 -6.03 6.80
CA LEU A 145 -18.85 -4.58 7.00
C LEU A 145 -18.28 -4.24 8.39
N ALA A 146 -18.72 -4.93 9.45
CA ALA A 146 -18.16 -4.77 10.79
C ALA A 146 -16.67 -5.11 10.82
N GLY A 147 -16.25 -6.19 10.18
CA GLY A 147 -14.85 -6.57 10.03
C GLY A 147 -14.01 -5.54 9.25
N LEU A 148 -14.62 -4.82 8.32
CA LEU A 148 -14.01 -3.70 7.61
C LEU A 148 -14.13 -2.36 8.35
N GLY A 149 -14.57 -2.39 9.62
CA GLY A 149 -14.58 -1.24 10.52
C GLY A 149 -15.82 -0.37 10.47
N PHE A 150 -16.91 -0.79 9.79
CA PHE A 150 -18.17 -0.05 9.80
C PHE A 150 -18.90 -0.23 11.13
N ARG A 151 -19.39 0.89 11.68
CA ARG A 151 -20.28 0.87 12.84
C ARG A 151 -21.71 0.59 12.37
N GLU A 152 -22.49 -0.12 13.19
CA GLU A 152 -23.88 -0.49 12.87
C GLU A 152 -24.73 0.71 12.43
N ALA A 153 -24.56 1.86 13.09
CA ALA A 153 -25.30 3.09 12.77
C ALA A 153 -25.05 3.65 11.36
N VAL A 154 -23.92 3.29 10.72
CA VAL A 154 -23.53 3.81 9.39
C VAL A 154 -23.95 2.86 8.27
N ILE A 155 -24.21 1.58 8.60
CA ILE A 155 -24.53 0.53 7.62
C ILE A 155 -25.80 0.84 6.83
N ASP A 156 -26.76 1.49 7.46
CA ASP A 156 -28.06 1.85 6.86
C ASP A 156 -28.08 3.29 6.29
N GLU A 157 -26.93 4.02 6.31
CA GLU A 157 -26.81 5.35 5.71
C GLU A 157 -26.44 5.28 4.21
N ASP A 158 -26.70 6.40 3.50
CA ASP A 158 -26.36 6.53 2.08
C ASP A 158 -24.83 6.49 1.86
N VAL A 159 -24.39 5.54 1.02
CA VAL A 159 -22.98 5.38 0.62
C VAL A 159 -22.41 6.65 -0.02
N GLY A 160 -23.23 7.48 -0.64
CA GLY A 160 -22.81 8.75 -1.26
C GLY A 160 -22.17 9.73 -0.29
N LYS A 161 -22.58 9.69 1.00
CA LYS A 161 -22.03 10.55 2.07
C LYS A 161 -20.65 10.15 2.56
N LEU A 162 -20.19 8.95 2.20
CA LEU A 162 -18.93 8.41 2.67
C LEU A 162 -17.73 9.03 1.94
N SER A 163 -16.60 9.12 2.64
CA SER A 163 -15.31 9.47 2.01
C SER A 163 -14.84 8.35 1.05
N GLY A 164 -13.90 8.70 0.14
CA GLY A 164 -13.35 7.75 -0.83
C GLY A 164 -12.83 6.45 -0.20
N GLY A 165 -12.09 6.54 0.92
CA GLY A 165 -11.58 5.36 1.62
C GLY A 165 -12.69 4.45 2.17
N TRP A 166 -13.79 5.02 2.65
CA TRP A 166 -14.93 4.23 3.10
C TRP A 166 -15.70 3.60 1.91
N LYS A 167 -15.85 4.30 0.78
CA LYS A 167 -16.40 3.72 -0.45
C LYS A 167 -15.57 2.54 -0.97
N MET A 168 -14.22 2.63 -0.85
CA MET A 168 -13.33 1.51 -1.16
C MET A 168 -13.61 0.28 -0.29
N ARG A 169 -13.87 0.47 1.01
CA ARG A 169 -14.23 -0.63 1.92
C ARG A 169 -15.57 -1.26 1.55
N VAL A 170 -16.56 -0.47 1.11
CA VAL A 170 -17.84 -0.99 0.58
C VAL A 170 -17.61 -1.83 -0.67
N ALA A 171 -16.78 -1.36 -1.61
CA ALA A 171 -16.44 -2.11 -2.81
C ALA A 171 -15.71 -3.43 -2.48
N LEU A 172 -14.81 -3.41 -1.50
CA LEU A 172 -14.16 -4.63 -1.02
C LEU A 172 -15.20 -5.60 -0.41
N ALA A 173 -16.10 -5.11 0.47
CA ALA A 173 -17.18 -5.92 1.03
C ALA A 173 -18.01 -6.58 -0.06
N ARG A 174 -18.41 -5.83 -1.08
CA ARG A 174 -19.19 -6.33 -2.23
C ARG A 174 -18.52 -7.53 -2.90
N ILE A 175 -17.22 -7.46 -3.14
CA ILE A 175 -16.47 -8.53 -3.79
C ILE A 175 -16.30 -9.75 -2.88
N LEU A 176 -16.05 -9.53 -1.58
CA LEU A 176 -15.95 -10.63 -0.61
C LEU A 176 -17.29 -11.37 -0.43
N LEU A 177 -18.42 -10.66 -0.54
CA LEU A 177 -19.76 -11.24 -0.45
C LEU A 177 -20.16 -12.06 -1.68
N MET A 178 -19.59 -11.77 -2.86
CA MET A 178 -19.80 -12.57 -4.08
C MET A 178 -19.35 -14.02 -3.94
N ARG A 179 -18.43 -14.34 -3.05
CA ARG A 179 -17.79 -15.65 -2.94
C ARG A 179 -17.29 -16.20 -4.28
N PRO A 180 -16.47 -15.45 -5.01
CA PRO A 180 -16.04 -15.86 -6.33
C PRO A 180 -15.14 -17.10 -6.26
N ASP A 181 -14.98 -17.83 -7.39
CA ASP A 181 -14.01 -18.92 -7.50
C ASP A 181 -12.56 -18.42 -7.52
N GLY A 182 -12.34 -17.22 -8.06
CA GLY A 182 -11.06 -16.53 -8.07
C GLY A 182 -11.19 -15.09 -7.59
N LEU A 183 -10.25 -14.66 -6.77
CA LEU A 183 -10.22 -13.34 -6.16
C LEU A 183 -8.93 -12.61 -6.56
N LEU A 184 -9.08 -11.46 -7.19
CA LEU A 184 -8.00 -10.56 -7.59
C LEU A 184 -8.09 -9.30 -6.73
N LEU A 185 -7.07 -9.03 -5.91
CA LEU A 185 -7.05 -7.88 -5.01
C LEU A 185 -5.86 -6.99 -5.32
N ASP A 186 -6.13 -5.75 -5.78
CA ASP A 186 -5.10 -4.75 -6.07
C ASP A 186 -4.98 -3.76 -4.91
N GLU A 187 -3.93 -3.95 -4.07
CA GLU A 187 -3.62 -3.13 -2.88
C GLU A 187 -4.82 -2.98 -1.92
N PRO A 188 -5.44 -4.08 -1.43
CA PRO A 188 -6.64 -4.01 -0.60
C PRO A 188 -6.37 -3.44 0.80
N THR A 189 -5.11 -3.41 1.23
CA THR A 189 -4.71 -2.87 2.54
C THR A 189 -4.68 -1.35 2.58
N ASN A 190 -4.65 -0.69 1.42
CA ASN A 190 -4.75 0.76 1.36
C ASN A 190 -6.11 1.20 1.95
N HIS A 191 -6.11 2.22 2.79
CA HIS A 191 -7.30 2.76 3.47
C HIS A 191 -7.91 1.87 4.57
N LEU A 192 -7.29 0.72 4.93
CA LEU A 192 -7.69 -0.10 6.06
C LEU A 192 -6.87 0.27 7.31
N ASP A 193 -7.49 0.24 8.49
CA ASP A 193 -6.78 0.24 9.76
C ASP A 193 -6.25 -1.15 10.10
N ILE A 194 -5.41 -1.24 11.12
CA ILE A 194 -4.75 -2.49 11.50
C ILE A 194 -5.78 -3.56 11.85
N GLU A 195 -6.89 -3.20 12.53
CA GLU A 195 -7.97 -4.11 12.87
C GLU A 195 -8.61 -4.72 11.63
N SER A 196 -8.99 -3.87 10.66
CA SER A 196 -9.57 -4.31 9.39
C SER A 196 -8.59 -5.14 8.56
N ILE A 197 -7.28 -4.83 8.61
CA ILE A 197 -6.24 -5.63 7.96
C ILE A 197 -6.17 -7.02 8.58
N ILE A 198 -6.17 -7.14 9.91
CA ILE A 198 -6.12 -8.43 10.61
C ILE A 198 -7.38 -9.26 10.34
N TRP A 199 -8.55 -8.60 10.32
CA TRP A 199 -9.79 -9.28 9.94
C TRP A 199 -9.72 -9.80 8.50
N LEU A 200 -9.23 -8.98 7.56
CA LEU A 200 -9.06 -9.39 6.16
C LEU A 200 -8.06 -10.54 6.02
N GLU A 201 -6.97 -10.54 6.81
CA GLU A 201 -6.03 -11.67 6.88
C GLU A 201 -6.74 -12.98 7.24
N HIS A 202 -7.58 -12.97 8.27
CA HIS A 202 -8.34 -14.14 8.69
C HIS A 202 -9.32 -14.59 7.61
N PHE A 203 -10.05 -13.66 7.00
CA PHE A 203 -10.98 -13.95 5.91
C PHE A 203 -10.27 -14.60 4.72
N LEU A 204 -9.15 -14.03 4.25
CA LEU A 204 -8.41 -14.54 3.09
C LEU A 204 -7.72 -15.87 3.35
N ARG A 205 -7.37 -16.17 4.60
CA ARG A 205 -6.84 -17.50 4.99
C ARG A 205 -7.88 -18.60 4.85
N SER A 206 -9.14 -18.32 5.10
CA SER A 206 -10.25 -19.26 4.96
C SER A 206 -10.82 -19.33 3.55
N PHE A 207 -10.34 -18.48 2.62
CA PHE A 207 -10.81 -18.46 1.24
C PHE A 207 -10.31 -19.70 0.48
N GLU A 208 -11.26 -20.48 -0.09
CA GLU A 208 -10.97 -21.76 -0.77
C GLU A 208 -10.71 -21.60 -2.27
N GLY A 209 -11.04 -20.45 -2.85
CA GLY A 209 -10.80 -20.12 -4.27
C GLY A 209 -9.32 -19.82 -4.57
N ALA A 210 -9.04 -19.44 -5.81
CA ALA A 210 -7.72 -18.94 -6.19
C ALA A 210 -7.59 -17.46 -5.82
N LEU A 211 -6.53 -17.09 -5.10
CA LEU A 211 -6.25 -15.70 -4.73
C LEU A 211 -5.00 -15.21 -5.46
N ILE A 212 -5.11 -14.05 -6.14
CA ILE A 212 -3.95 -13.28 -6.59
C ILE A 212 -4.06 -11.88 -5.96
N ILE A 213 -3.02 -11.47 -5.26
CA ILE A 213 -3.04 -10.24 -4.46
C ILE A 213 -1.78 -9.42 -4.66
N THR A 214 -1.94 -8.11 -4.80
CA THR A 214 -0.84 -7.15 -4.63
C THR A 214 -0.97 -6.49 -3.27
N SER A 215 0.11 -6.23 -2.61
CA SER A 215 0.17 -5.36 -1.42
C SER A 215 1.58 -4.84 -1.20
N HIS A 216 1.67 -3.65 -0.64
CA HIS A 216 2.89 -3.07 -0.12
C HIS A 216 3.05 -3.27 1.40
N ASP A 217 2.21 -4.08 2.00
CA ASP A 217 2.34 -4.55 3.39
C ASP A 217 3.03 -5.93 3.41
N ARG A 218 4.31 -5.93 3.81
CA ARG A 218 5.14 -7.13 3.91
C ARG A 218 4.55 -8.17 4.86
N GLU A 219 4.07 -7.73 6.03
CA GLU A 219 3.56 -8.62 7.05
C GLU A 219 2.25 -9.27 6.63
N PHE A 220 1.37 -8.50 5.99
CA PHE A 220 0.14 -9.00 5.39
C PHE A 220 0.41 -10.08 4.33
N LEU A 221 1.31 -9.82 3.36
CA LEU A 221 1.68 -10.83 2.37
C LEU A 221 2.29 -12.06 3.03
N ASN A 222 3.19 -11.88 3.99
CA ASN A 222 3.88 -12.99 4.65
C ASN A 222 2.93 -13.95 5.37
N ARG A 223 1.82 -13.42 5.88
CA ARG A 223 0.81 -14.21 6.61
C ARG A 223 -0.19 -14.92 5.70
N ILE A 224 -0.41 -14.43 4.49
CA ILE A 224 -1.47 -14.95 3.60
C ILE A 224 -0.91 -15.80 2.48
N VAL A 225 0.14 -15.33 1.79
CA VAL A 225 0.57 -15.93 0.54
C VAL A 225 1.35 -17.22 0.75
N THR A 226 1.18 -18.15 -0.20
CA THR A 226 1.91 -19.42 -0.27
C THR A 226 2.87 -19.47 -1.46
N LYS A 227 2.77 -18.49 -2.34
CA LYS A 227 3.57 -18.36 -3.55
C LYS A 227 3.72 -16.86 -3.89
N ILE A 228 4.91 -16.46 -4.26
CA ILE A 228 5.21 -15.10 -4.74
C ILE A 228 5.53 -15.16 -6.23
N VAL A 229 5.02 -14.20 -6.97
CA VAL A 229 5.37 -13.95 -8.36
C VAL A 229 5.93 -12.54 -8.45
N GLU A 230 7.22 -12.46 -8.77
CA GLU A 230 7.93 -11.20 -8.93
C GLU A 230 7.90 -10.75 -10.39
N ILE A 231 7.55 -9.48 -10.61
CA ILE A 231 7.67 -8.80 -11.90
C ILE A 231 8.76 -7.74 -11.76
N ASP A 232 9.91 -7.95 -12.38
CA ASP A 232 11.00 -6.99 -12.36
C ASP A 232 11.79 -7.01 -13.67
N GLY A 233 12.08 -5.82 -14.21
CA GLY A 233 12.89 -5.65 -15.42
C GLY A 233 12.35 -6.41 -16.64
N GLY A 234 11.04 -6.59 -16.74
CA GLY A 234 10.38 -7.34 -17.84
C GLY A 234 10.34 -8.85 -17.64
N ASN A 235 10.92 -9.37 -16.57
CA ASN A 235 10.89 -10.80 -16.23
C ASN A 235 9.80 -11.10 -15.20
N VAL A 236 9.26 -12.32 -15.26
CA VAL A 236 8.31 -12.82 -14.27
C VAL A 236 8.86 -14.11 -13.68
N ILE A 237 9.13 -14.09 -12.37
CA ILE A 237 9.75 -15.21 -11.65
C ILE A 237 8.83 -15.64 -10.51
N SER A 238 8.60 -16.94 -10.40
CA SER A 238 7.77 -17.53 -9.33
C SER A 238 8.61 -18.16 -8.24
N TYR A 239 8.27 -17.89 -6.98
CA TYR A 239 8.88 -18.46 -5.77
C TYR A 239 7.80 -19.18 -4.96
N SER A 240 8.03 -20.46 -4.63
CA SER A 240 7.11 -21.24 -3.79
C SER A 240 7.45 -21.00 -2.33
N GLY A 241 6.61 -20.27 -1.62
CA GLY A 241 6.79 -19.88 -0.22
C GLY A 241 6.13 -18.55 0.11
N ASN A 242 6.31 -18.10 1.34
CA ASN A 242 5.83 -16.79 1.81
C ASN A 242 6.80 -15.67 1.41
N TYR A 243 6.49 -14.45 1.84
CA TYR A 243 7.28 -13.26 1.46
C TYR A 243 8.71 -13.31 2.04
N ASP A 244 8.92 -13.78 3.27
CA ASP A 244 10.26 -13.89 3.88
C ASP A 244 11.13 -14.92 3.14
N PHE A 245 10.53 -16.05 2.70
CA PHE A 245 11.24 -17.03 1.88
C PHE A 245 11.66 -16.43 0.52
N TYR A 246 10.76 -15.67 -0.12
CA TYR A 246 11.07 -14.95 -1.36
C TYR A 246 12.27 -14.02 -1.19
N GLU A 247 12.29 -13.17 -0.14
CA GLU A 247 13.41 -12.25 0.11
C GLU A 247 14.74 -12.99 0.28
N GLN A 248 14.73 -14.09 1.02
CA GLN A 248 15.94 -14.91 1.20
C GLN A 248 16.43 -15.49 -0.13
N GLN A 249 15.54 -16.05 -0.94
CA GLN A 249 15.88 -16.62 -2.24
C GLN A 249 16.39 -15.54 -3.22
N ARG A 250 15.74 -14.38 -3.24
CA ARG A 250 16.16 -13.25 -4.04
C ARG A 250 17.57 -12.78 -3.66
N ALA A 251 17.83 -12.58 -2.37
CA ALA A 251 19.15 -12.16 -1.88
C ALA A 251 20.24 -13.19 -2.21
N MET A 252 19.94 -14.50 -2.12
CA MET A 252 20.87 -15.55 -2.52
C MET A 252 21.13 -15.52 -4.03
N ALA A 253 20.09 -15.36 -4.87
CA ALA A 253 20.21 -15.30 -6.32
C ALA A 253 21.03 -14.07 -6.76
N GLU A 254 20.78 -12.90 -6.16
CA GLU A 254 21.55 -11.68 -6.40
C GLU A 254 23.04 -11.86 -6.06
N THR A 255 23.35 -12.45 -4.88
CA THR A 255 24.72 -12.73 -4.46
C THR A 255 25.43 -13.69 -5.42
N GLN A 256 24.73 -14.72 -5.89
CA GLN A 256 25.27 -15.67 -6.87
C GLN A 256 25.52 -15.02 -8.22
N GLN A 257 24.59 -14.19 -8.69
CA GLN A 257 24.72 -13.46 -9.96
C GLN A 257 25.88 -12.46 -9.92
N GLU A 258 26.07 -11.73 -8.82
CA GLU A 258 27.21 -10.84 -8.62
C GLU A 258 28.54 -11.60 -8.63
N ALA A 259 28.59 -12.74 -7.94
CA ALA A 259 29.79 -13.59 -7.94
C ALA A 259 30.10 -14.16 -9.34
N GLN A 260 29.08 -14.55 -10.09
CA GLN A 260 29.24 -15.01 -11.48
C GLN A 260 29.71 -13.87 -12.38
N TYR A 261 29.11 -12.68 -12.27
CA TYR A 261 29.52 -11.49 -13.00
C TYR A 261 30.97 -11.13 -12.70
N ALA A 262 31.37 -11.07 -11.43
CA ALA A 262 32.74 -10.77 -11.03
C ALA A 262 33.75 -11.78 -11.61
N ARG A 263 33.41 -13.08 -11.58
CA ARG A 263 34.25 -14.15 -12.19
C ARG A 263 34.34 -13.97 -13.70
N GLN A 264 33.23 -13.68 -14.38
CA GLN A 264 33.21 -13.43 -15.83
C GLN A 264 34.06 -12.21 -16.19
N GLN A 265 33.90 -11.09 -15.46
CA GLN A 265 34.70 -9.87 -15.70
C GLN A 265 36.22 -10.13 -15.48
N ALA A 266 36.59 -10.85 -14.45
CA ALA A 266 37.99 -11.22 -14.20
C ALA A 266 38.55 -12.10 -15.34
N MET A 267 37.75 -13.05 -15.85
CA MET A 267 38.14 -13.89 -16.99
C MET A 267 38.26 -13.03 -18.26
N LEU A 268 37.28 -12.18 -18.56
CA LEU A 268 37.32 -11.28 -19.72
C LEU A 268 38.50 -10.34 -19.67
N ALA A 269 38.84 -9.79 -18.48
CA ALA A 269 40.03 -8.93 -18.29
C ALA A 269 41.32 -9.68 -18.58
N LYS A 270 41.47 -10.93 -18.10
CA LYS A 270 42.64 -11.79 -18.40
C LYS A 270 42.78 -12.08 -19.90
N GLU A 271 41.67 -12.44 -20.59
CA GLU A 271 41.70 -12.71 -22.02
C GLU A 271 42.02 -11.46 -22.85
N LYS A 272 41.40 -10.30 -22.51
CA LYS A 272 41.72 -8.99 -23.13
C LYS A 272 43.18 -8.59 -22.93
N ALA A 273 43.72 -8.77 -21.72
CA ALA A 273 45.12 -8.49 -21.42
C ALA A 273 46.06 -9.39 -22.23
N PHE A 274 45.76 -10.69 -22.35
CA PHE A 274 46.54 -11.60 -23.20
C PHE A 274 46.50 -11.15 -24.67
N ILE A 275 45.35 -10.85 -25.22
CA ILE A 275 45.18 -10.38 -26.61
C ILE A 275 46.01 -9.09 -26.81
N ALA A 276 45.86 -8.11 -25.90
CA ALA A 276 46.61 -6.86 -25.99
C ALA A 276 48.14 -7.07 -26.01
N ARG A 277 48.65 -7.98 -25.14
CA ARG A 277 50.06 -8.29 -25.01
C ARG A 277 50.66 -9.00 -26.24
N PHE A 278 49.86 -9.87 -26.89
CA PHE A 278 50.39 -10.73 -27.96
C PHE A 278 49.86 -10.37 -29.37
N LYS A 279 48.96 -9.39 -29.50
CA LYS A 279 48.39 -8.95 -30.79
C LYS A 279 49.42 -8.62 -31.87
N ALA A 280 50.56 -8.04 -31.48
CA ALA A 280 51.60 -7.63 -32.42
C ALA A 280 52.61 -8.73 -32.79
N ARG A 281 52.50 -9.95 -32.21
CA ARG A 281 53.46 -11.04 -32.42
C ARG A 281 52.90 -12.05 -33.45
N ALA A 282 53.56 -12.17 -34.62
CA ALA A 282 53.13 -13.09 -35.68
C ALA A 282 53.07 -14.57 -35.21
N SER A 283 53.98 -14.99 -34.32
CA SER A 283 53.99 -16.37 -33.77
C SER A 283 52.78 -16.73 -32.91
N HIS A 284 52.03 -15.75 -32.44
CA HIS A 284 50.85 -15.95 -31.60
C HIS A 284 49.52 -15.60 -32.31
N ALA A 285 49.56 -15.22 -33.60
CA ALA A 285 48.40 -14.74 -34.36
C ALA A 285 47.19 -15.73 -34.32
N ALA A 286 47.43 -17.02 -34.50
CA ALA A 286 46.39 -18.04 -34.46
C ALA A 286 45.74 -18.19 -33.08
N GLN A 287 46.57 -18.10 -32.02
CA GLN A 287 46.07 -18.15 -30.62
C GLN A 287 45.27 -16.91 -30.27
N VAL A 288 45.72 -15.72 -30.70
CA VAL A 288 44.98 -14.46 -30.51
C VAL A 288 43.65 -14.50 -31.23
N GLN A 289 43.60 -14.92 -32.51
CA GLN A 289 42.33 -15.06 -33.24
C GLN A 289 41.36 -16.06 -32.60
N SER A 290 41.87 -17.21 -32.11
CA SER A 290 41.06 -18.18 -31.41
C SER A 290 40.41 -17.60 -30.14
N ARG A 291 41.18 -16.81 -29.36
CA ARG A 291 40.68 -16.17 -28.14
C ARG A 291 39.71 -15.03 -28.44
N VAL A 292 39.92 -14.23 -29.48
CA VAL A 292 38.94 -13.22 -29.92
C VAL A 292 37.63 -13.89 -30.30
N LYS A 293 37.67 -14.93 -31.15
CA LYS A 293 36.44 -15.69 -31.48
C LYS A 293 35.74 -16.32 -30.28
N LYS A 294 36.52 -16.69 -29.24
CA LYS A 294 35.95 -17.18 -27.96
C LYS A 294 35.27 -16.08 -27.18
N LEU A 295 35.87 -14.87 -27.13
CA LEU A 295 35.28 -13.71 -26.46
C LEU A 295 33.99 -13.25 -27.14
N ASP A 296 33.93 -13.25 -28.49
CA ASP A 296 32.75 -12.86 -29.27
C ASP A 296 31.55 -13.80 -29.08
N LYS A 297 31.78 -15.02 -28.58
CA LYS A 297 30.74 -16.00 -28.29
C LYS A 297 30.25 -15.99 -26.83
N ILE A 298 30.89 -15.20 -25.97
CA ILE A 298 30.52 -15.14 -24.56
C ILE A 298 29.35 -14.18 -24.41
N GLU A 299 28.22 -14.72 -23.99
CA GLU A 299 27.10 -13.91 -23.52
C GLU A 299 27.51 -13.19 -22.23
N THR A 300 27.47 -11.87 -22.27
CA THR A 300 27.82 -11.07 -21.09
C THR A 300 26.68 -11.10 -20.10
N ILE A 301 26.99 -11.54 -18.88
CA ILE A 301 26.04 -11.46 -17.76
C ILE A 301 25.78 -9.98 -17.49
N GLN A 302 24.52 -9.58 -17.56
CA GLN A 302 24.11 -8.24 -17.15
C GLN A 302 23.64 -8.32 -15.70
N LEU A 303 24.17 -7.46 -14.86
CA LEU A 303 23.60 -7.27 -13.53
C LEU A 303 22.27 -6.50 -13.68
N PRO A 304 21.22 -6.88 -12.96
CA PRO A 304 20.01 -6.08 -12.90
C PRO A 304 20.40 -4.65 -12.47
N LYS A 305 19.78 -3.66 -13.09
CA LYS A 305 20.00 -2.26 -12.70
C LYS A 305 19.51 -2.11 -11.25
N ARG A 306 20.41 -2.23 -10.28
CA ARG A 306 20.06 -1.90 -8.89
C ARG A 306 19.57 -0.46 -8.88
N ARG A 307 18.37 -0.24 -8.41
CA ARG A 307 18.01 1.05 -7.85
C ARG A 307 18.93 1.22 -6.65
N ALA A 308 19.87 2.16 -6.77
CA ALA A 308 20.82 2.41 -5.69
C ALA A 308 20.01 2.70 -4.42
N VAL A 309 20.12 1.83 -3.42
CA VAL A 309 19.72 2.18 -2.06
C VAL A 309 20.73 3.23 -1.63
N ILE A 310 20.34 4.48 -1.74
CA ILE A 310 21.22 5.58 -1.44
C ILE A 310 21.16 5.75 0.07
N GLU A 311 22.26 5.45 0.72
CA GLU A 311 22.47 5.78 2.11
C GLU A 311 22.51 7.30 2.22
N PHE A 312 21.53 7.87 2.89
CA PHE A 312 21.49 9.28 3.18
C PHE A 312 21.76 9.48 4.67
N ASP A 313 22.88 10.09 4.98
CA ASP A 313 23.19 10.53 6.32
C ASP A 313 22.49 11.87 6.58
N PHE A 314 21.55 11.86 7.53
CA PHE A 314 20.91 13.09 7.98
C PHE A 314 21.93 14.02 8.64
N ARG A 315 21.77 15.31 8.40
CA ARG A 315 22.39 16.30 9.25
C ARG A 315 21.82 16.16 10.65
N GLU A 316 22.63 16.34 11.68
CA GLU A 316 22.12 16.35 13.05
C GLU A 316 21.07 17.47 13.21
N PRO A 317 19.87 17.14 13.71
CA PRO A 317 18.87 18.17 13.97
C PRO A 317 19.32 19.09 15.11
N PRO A 318 18.92 20.37 15.10
CA PRO A 318 19.25 21.30 16.19
C PRO A 318 18.66 20.78 17.51
N ARG A 319 19.36 21.01 18.62
CA ARG A 319 18.90 20.57 19.95
C ARG A 319 17.61 21.31 20.34
N SER A 320 16.54 20.57 20.71
CA SER A 320 15.33 21.08 21.36
C SER A 320 15.48 21.15 22.88
N GLY A 321 14.54 21.82 23.55
CA GLY A 321 14.32 21.64 24.99
C GLY A 321 13.98 20.17 25.33
N ASP A 322 13.95 19.83 26.60
CA ASP A 322 13.63 18.46 27.05
C ASP A 322 12.14 18.14 26.92
N ASP A 323 11.25 19.11 27.13
CA ASP A 323 9.83 19.03 26.81
C ASP A 323 9.63 19.51 25.39
N VAL A 324 9.15 18.63 24.50
CA VAL A 324 8.99 18.90 23.06
C VAL A 324 7.57 19.32 22.73
N ALA A 325 6.57 18.62 23.26
CA ALA A 325 5.17 18.98 23.10
C ALA A 325 4.40 18.69 24.39
N LYS A 326 3.51 19.60 24.78
CA LYS A 326 2.71 19.50 26.00
C LYS A 326 1.27 19.87 25.70
N LEU A 327 0.36 18.91 25.94
CA LEU A 327 -1.08 19.10 25.92
C LEU A 327 -1.58 19.05 27.35
N GLN A 328 -2.41 20.02 27.80
CA GLN A 328 -2.95 20.10 29.14
C GLN A 328 -4.44 20.39 29.07
N GLY A 329 -5.25 19.48 29.61
CA GLY A 329 -6.70 19.61 29.69
C GLY A 329 -7.37 19.84 28.33
N VAL A 330 -6.78 19.30 27.23
CA VAL A 330 -7.23 19.59 25.88
C VAL A 330 -8.58 18.94 25.62
N THR A 331 -9.54 19.77 25.20
CA THR A 331 -10.84 19.33 24.69
C THR A 331 -10.97 19.75 23.24
N LYS A 332 -11.42 18.82 22.37
CA LYS A 332 -11.66 19.08 20.95
C LYS A 332 -12.97 18.48 20.50
N ARG A 333 -13.78 19.29 19.80
CA ARG A 333 -15.09 18.92 19.28
C ARG A 333 -15.22 19.27 17.80
N TYR A 334 -16.04 18.52 17.09
CA TYR A 334 -16.50 18.84 15.74
C TYR A 334 -18.04 18.75 15.72
N GLY A 335 -18.70 19.92 15.79
CA GLY A 335 -20.14 19.95 16.03
C GLY A 335 -20.50 19.28 17.35
N ASP A 336 -21.40 18.31 17.31
CA ASP A 336 -21.83 17.55 18.50
C ASP A 336 -20.86 16.42 18.89
N LEU A 337 -19.90 16.08 18.01
CA LEU A 337 -18.94 15.00 18.26
C LEU A 337 -17.76 15.49 19.08
N THR A 338 -17.62 14.99 20.30
CA THR A 338 -16.43 15.22 21.14
C THR A 338 -15.37 14.15 20.81
N ILE A 339 -14.20 14.61 20.33
CA ILE A 339 -13.06 13.73 20.01
C ILE A 339 -12.19 13.54 21.27
N TYR A 340 -11.86 14.63 21.94
CA TYR A 340 -11.07 14.60 23.16
C TYR A 340 -11.76 15.41 24.27
N GLN A 341 -11.70 14.89 25.48
CA GLN A 341 -12.17 15.57 26.66
C GLN A 341 -11.09 15.49 27.75
N ASN A 342 -10.57 16.65 28.15
CA ASN A 342 -9.55 16.79 29.20
C ASN A 342 -8.29 15.94 28.95
N LEU A 343 -7.75 16.02 27.75
CA LEU A 343 -6.60 15.24 27.30
C LEU A 343 -5.29 15.85 27.83
N ASP A 344 -4.48 15.05 28.51
CA ASP A 344 -3.12 15.38 28.95
C ASP A 344 -2.11 14.48 28.22
N LEU A 345 -1.09 15.08 27.60
CA LEU A 345 0.01 14.37 26.93
C LEU A 345 1.29 15.18 27.03
N MET A 346 2.39 14.51 27.35
CA MET A 346 3.73 15.08 27.38
C MET A 346 4.65 14.25 26.50
N ILE A 347 5.28 14.88 25.49
CA ILE A 347 6.29 14.27 24.62
C ILE A 347 7.63 14.89 24.96
N ARG A 348 8.62 14.05 25.28
CA ARG A 348 9.97 14.47 25.61
C ARG A 348 10.94 14.30 24.45
N ARG A 349 12.07 14.93 24.55
CA ARG A 349 13.12 14.89 23.55
C ARG A 349 13.64 13.47 23.34
N ARG A 350 13.76 13.08 22.06
CA ARG A 350 14.19 11.78 21.56
C ARG A 350 13.19 10.63 21.75
N GLU A 351 12.02 10.87 22.30
CA GLU A 351 10.97 9.88 22.33
C GLU A 351 10.37 9.69 20.92
N ARG A 352 9.99 8.46 20.61
CA ARG A 352 9.41 8.04 19.33
C ARG A 352 8.05 7.40 19.58
N TRP A 353 7.02 8.22 19.53
CA TRP A 353 5.65 7.83 19.82
C TRP A 353 4.92 7.32 18.59
N CYS A 354 4.36 6.11 18.64
CA CYS A 354 3.32 5.69 17.69
C CYS A 354 1.93 5.88 18.32
N VAL A 355 1.02 6.44 17.53
CA VAL A 355 -0.38 6.65 17.93
C VAL A 355 -1.24 5.58 17.27
N MET A 356 -1.91 4.78 18.08
CA MET A 356 -2.78 3.70 17.66
C MET A 356 -4.24 4.01 18.00
N GLY A 357 -5.16 3.38 17.33
CA GLY A 357 -6.60 3.52 17.54
C GLY A 357 -7.37 3.27 16.26
N ILE A 358 -8.64 2.89 16.42
CA ILE A 358 -9.56 2.64 15.31
C ILE A 358 -9.70 3.88 14.40
N ASN A 359 -10.19 3.69 13.19
CA ASN A 359 -10.47 4.83 12.31
C ASN A 359 -11.58 5.70 12.91
N GLY A 360 -11.35 7.02 12.89
CA GLY A 360 -12.23 7.99 13.55
C GLY A 360 -11.97 8.20 15.04
N ALA A 361 -10.99 7.52 15.65
CA ALA A 361 -10.60 7.75 17.06
C ALA A 361 -9.91 9.10 17.32
N GLY A 362 -9.59 9.86 16.25
CA GLY A 362 -8.99 11.19 16.38
C GLY A 362 -7.48 11.23 16.13
N LYS A 363 -6.83 10.16 15.65
CA LYS A 363 -5.37 10.11 15.41
C LYS A 363 -4.83 11.36 14.71
N SER A 364 -5.35 11.69 13.53
CA SER A 364 -4.94 12.89 12.78
C SER A 364 -5.30 14.19 13.48
N THR A 365 -6.38 14.21 14.30
CA THR A 365 -6.74 15.37 15.13
C THR A 365 -5.67 15.63 16.19
N LEU A 366 -5.15 14.57 16.84
CA LEU A 366 -4.06 14.70 17.78
C LEU A 366 -2.80 15.28 17.12
N LEU A 367 -2.42 14.72 15.96
CA LEU A 367 -1.26 15.20 15.21
C LEU A 367 -1.41 16.68 14.84
N LYS A 368 -2.60 17.09 14.37
CA LYS A 368 -2.91 18.49 14.03
C LYS A 368 -2.87 19.42 15.23
N LEU A 369 -3.36 18.98 16.41
CA LEU A 369 -3.27 19.73 17.67
C LEU A 369 -1.80 19.92 18.09
N VAL A 370 -1.00 18.86 18.06
CA VAL A 370 0.43 18.91 18.37
C VAL A 370 1.19 19.78 17.37
N ALA A 371 0.84 19.70 16.07
CA ALA A 371 1.45 20.50 15.03
C ALA A 371 1.01 21.98 15.06
N GLY A 372 0.02 22.36 15.89
CA GLY A 372 -0.54 23.70 15.90
C GLY A 372 -1.35 24.05 14.63
N ALA A 373 -1.74 23.04 13.86
CA ALA A 373 -2.57 23.21 12.66
C ALA A 373 -4.05 23.46 12.98
N ILE A 374 -4.48 23.06 14.16
CA ILE A 374 -5.81 23.35 14.73
C ILE A 374 -5.66 23.76 16.21
N GLU A 375 -6.56 24.62 16.67
CA GLU A 375 -6.62 25.02 18.08
C GLU A 375 -7.54 24.10 18.89
N PRO A 376 -7.22 23.81 20.17
CA PRO A 376 -8.15 23.14 21.05
C PRO A 376 -9.33 24.05 21.42
N ASP A 377 -10.50 23.48 21.70
CA ASP A 377 -11.68 24.24 22.15
C ASP A 377 -11.57 24.61 23.64
N ALA A 378 -10.81 23.82 24.42
CA ALA A 378 -10.42 24.13 25.78
C ALA A 378 -9.07 23.47 26.11
N GLY A 379 -8.39 23.98 27.13
CA GLY A 379 -7.03 23.55 27.51
C GLY A 379 -5.96 24.23 26.64
N SER A 380 -4.76 23.65 26.61
CA SER A 380 -3.65 24.21 25.82
C SER A 380 -2.81 23.11 25.18
N ALA A 381 -2.35 23.38 23.96
CA ALA A 381 -1.37 22.56 23.21
C ALA A 381 -0.18 23.46 22.86
N VAL A 382 0.99 23.20 23.44
CA VAL A 382 2.17 24.06 23.32
C VAL A 382 3.39 23.25 22.93
N LEU A 383 4.16 23.76 21.98
CA LEU A 383 5.49 23.26 21.64
C LEU A 383 6.54 23.82 22.60
N GLY A 384 7.52 23.00 22.93
CA GLY A 384 8.61 23.37 23.83
C GLY A 384 9.59 24.38 23.21
N ALA A 385 10.54 24.82 24.03
CA ALA A 385 11.56 25.78 23.61
C ALA A 385 12.46 25.19 22.51
N SER A 386 12.81 26.00 21.51
CA SER A 386 13.69 25.63 20.41
C SER A 386 13.22 24.41 19.59
N VAL A 387 11.94 24.09 19.62
CA VAL A 387 11.36 23.03 18.79
C VAL A 387 11.22 23.55 17.37
N LYS A 388 11.86 22.82 16.42
CA LYS A 388 11.69 22.97 14.97
C LYS A 388 10.84 21.80 14.48
N LEU A 389 9.57 22.07 14.24
CA LEU A 389 8.59 21.08 13.82
C LEU A 389 8.68 20.80 12.32
N GLY A 390 8.66 19.52 11.95
CA GLY A 390 8.37 19.06 10.60
C GLY A 390 7.08 18.24 10.61
N TYR A 391 6.06 18.68 9.87
CA TYR A 391 4.78 17.96 9.78
C TYR A 391 4.60 17.38 8.38
N PHE A 392 4.56 16.05 8.31
CA PHE A 392 4.20 15.31 7.11
C PHE A 392 2.72 14.92 7.23
N ALA A 393 1.86 15.72 6.62
CA ALA A 393 0.42 15.48 6.58
C ALA A 393 0.05 14.52 5.45
N GLN A 394 -1.07 13.82 5.59
CA GLN A 394 -1.61 12.90 4.58
C GLN A 394 -1.73 13.56 3.18
N HIS A 395 -2.04 14.86 3.11
CA HIS A 395 -2.16 15.63 1.86
C HIS A 395 -0.87 16.37 1.46
N SER A 396 0.27 16.09 2.11
CA SER A 396 1.52 16.79 1.78
C SER A 396 1.95 16.61 0.33
N MET A 397 1.54 15.51 -0.32
CA MET A 397 1.83 15.26 -1.75
C MET A 397 1.07 16.22 -2.68
N GLU A 398 -0.08 16.73 -2.27
CA GLU A 398 -0.88 17.69 -3.03
C GLU A 398 -0.29 19.11 -2.95
N MET A 399 0.58 19.36 -1.97
CA MET A 399 1.21 20.68 -1.76
C MET A 399 2.42 20.93 -2.68
N LEU A 400 2.81 19.95 -3.51
CA LEU A 400 3.84 20.18 -4.52
C LEU A 400 3.32 21.13 -5.58
N THR A 401 4.06 22.22 -5.79
CA THR A 401 3.65 23.28 -6.73
C THR A 401 3.61 22.75 -8.16
N ALA A 402 2.44 22.80 -8.78
CA ALA A 402 2.27 22.46 -10.19
C ALA A 402 3.19 23.33 -11.08
N GLY A 403 3.74 22.72 -12.14
CA GLY A 403 4.63 23.38 -13.09
C GLY A 403 6.10 23.46 -12.65
N ARG A 404 6.45 23.10 -11.41
CA ARG A 404 7.83 23.04 -10.94
C ARG A 404 8.47 21.69 -11.22
N THR A 405 9.79 21.68 -11.48
CA THR A 405 10.60 20.46 -11.54
C THR A 405 11.02 20.02 -10.15
N VAL A 406 11.48 18.77 -10.03
CA VAL A 406 12.10 18.24 -8.81
C VAL A 406 13.22 19.16 -8.33
N PHE A 407 14.10 19.58 -9.24
CA PHE A 407 15.22 20.47 -8.92
C PHE A 407 14.75 21.84 -8.42
N GLU A 408 13.83 22.48 -9.15
CA GLU A 408 13.28 23.78 -8.75
C GLU A 408 12.61 23.72 -7.37
N THR A 409 11.87 22.62 -7.08
CA THR A 409 11.23 22.42 -5.79
C THR A 409 12.23 22.36 -4.64
N LEU A 410 13.38 21.70 -4.85
CA LEU A 410 14.46 21.65 -3.86
C LEU A 410 15.20 23.00 -3.77
N GLN A 411 15.40 23.67 -4.88
CA GLN A 411 16.04 24.98 -4.93
C GLN A 411 15.21 26.06 -4.23
N ASP A 412 13.89 26.06 -4.44
CA ASP A 412 12.97 26.99 -3.76
C ASP A 412 12.97 26.74 -2.24
N ALA A 413 13.08 25.47 -1.81
CA ALA A 413 13.16 25.14 -0.40
C ALA A 413 14.51 25.53 0.24
N PHE A 414 15.60 25.46 -0.55
CA PHE A 414 16.99 25.66 -0.07
C PHE A 414 17.78 26.61 -0.98
N PRO A 415 17.38 27.89 -1.07
CA PRO A 415 17.95 28.83 -2.02
C PRO A 415 19.44 29.13 -1.81
N VAL A 416 19.97 28.88 -0.60
CA VAL A 416 21.39 29.12 -0.24
C VAL A 416 22.26 27.89 -0.53
N SER A 417 21.66 26.77 -0.89
CA SER A 417 22.39 25.51 -1.09
C SER A 417 22.98 25.44 -2.51
N GLY A 418 24.19 24.89 -2.62
CA GLY A 418 24.86 24.73 -3.93
C GLY A 418 24.10 23.72 -4.83
N VAL A 419 24.09 23.99 -6.13
CA VAL A 419 23.45 23.14 -7.16
C VAL A 419 23.89 21.66 -7.06
N GLY A 420 25.21 21.43 -6.86
CA GLY A 420 25.75 20.09 -6.71
C GLY A 420 25.19 19.33 -5.49
N SER A 421 25.03 20.03 -4.37
CA SER A 421 24.45 19.46 -3.14
C SER A 421 22.98 19.07 -3.32
N LEU A 422 22.19 19.93 -4.00
CA LEU A 422 20.78 19.65 -4.28
C LEU A 422 20.61 18.50 -5.30
N LYS A 423 21.48 18.43 -6.31
CA LYS A 423 21.47 17.29 -7.26
C LYS A 423 21.89 15.98 -6.57
N ALA A 424 22.85 16.02 -5.66
CA ALA A 424 23.23 14.86 -4.85
C ALA A 424 22.08 14.41 -3.94
N LEU A 425 21.40 15.37 -3.30
CA LEU A 425 20.18 15.09 -2.52
C LEU A 425 19.10 14.44 -3.39
N ALA A 426 18.79 15.03 -4.54
CA ALA A 426 17.80 14.48 -5.46
C ALA A 426 18.15 13.05 -5.91
N ALA A 427 19.40 12.81 -6.28
CA ALA A 427 19.89 11.49 -6.63
C ALA A 427 19.77 10.51 -5.46
N ALA A 428 20.04 10.96 -4.22
CA ALA A 428 19.87 10.20 -2.99
C ALA A 428 18.43 9.72 -2.78
N PHE A 429 17.45 10.49 -3.21
CA PHE A 429 16.03 10.16 -3.12
C PHE A 429 15.44 9.59 -4.42
N GLY A 430 16.29 9.06 -5.31
CA GLY A 430 15.86 8.33 -6.49
C GLY A 430 15.51 9.20 -7.70
N PHE A 431 16.12 10.39 -7.80
CA PHE A 431 16.06 11.28 -8.96
C PHE A 431 17.47 11.52 -9.54
N PRO A 432 18.15 10.48 -10.11
CA PRO A 432 19.49 10.63 -10.67
C PRO A 432 19.47 11.28 -12.05
N GLY A 433 20.56 11.98 -12.39
CA GLY A 433 20.79 12.53 -13.74
C GLY A 433 19.67 13.50 -14.18
N ASP A 434 19.01 13.16 -15.31
CA ASP A 434 17.97 14.01 -15.89
C ASP A 434 16.61 13.89 -15.19
N ASP A 435 16.44 12.95 -14.26
CA ASP A 435 15.20 12.81 -13.48
C ASP A 435 14.89 14.03 -12.61
N VAL A 436 15.91 14.83 -12.29
CA VAL A 436 15.74 16.10 -11.56
C VAL A 436 14.94 17.15 -12.33
N GLU A 437 14.88 17.03 -13.66
CA GLU A 437 14.14 17.94 -14.54
C GLU A 437 12.67 17.49 -14.74
N LYS A 438 12.26 16.33 -14.19
CA LYS A 438 10.86 15.90 -14.22
C LYS A 438 9.99 16.90 -13.49
N ARG A 439 8.82 17.21 -14.07
CA ARG A 439 7.82 18.07 -13.44
C ARG A 439 7.11 17.31 -12.32
N CYS A 440 6.80 18.00 -11.23
CA CYS A 440 6.11 17.41 -10.09
C CYS A 440 4.73 16.82 -10.43
N GLU A 441 4.09 17.31 -11.49
CA GLU A 441 2.79 16.81 -11.96
C GLU A 441 2.84 15.37 -12.47
N ILE A 442 3.91 15.00 -13.17
CA ILE A 442 4.07 13.67 -13.78
C ILE A 442 4.68 12.64 -12.82
N LEU A 443 5.06 13.06 -11.61
CA LEU A 443 5.61 12.15 -10.61
C LEU A 443 4.53 11.20 -10.08
N SER A 444 4.88 9.93 -9.97
CA SER A 444 4.07 8.95 -9.24
C SER A 444 3.92 9.33 -7.76
N GLY A 445 2.93 8.78 -7.06
CA GLY A 445 2.74 9.01 -5.63
C GLY A 445 4.00 8.72 -4.80
N GLY A 446 4.70 7.62 -5.09
CA GLY A 446 5.97 7.28 -4.45
C GLY A 446 7.10 8.26 -4.75
N GLU A 447 7.20 8.78 -5.99
CA GLU A 447 8.17 9.82 -6.34
C GLU A 447 7.89 11.14 -5.62
N LYS A 448 6.61 11.55 -5.55
CA LYS A 448 6.19 12.73 -4.78
C LYS A 448 6.56 12.61 -3.31
N ALA A 449 6.30 11.46 -2.70
CA ALA A 449 6.66 11.22 -1.30
C ALA A 449 8.18 11.28 -1.08
N ARG A 450 8.99 10.67 -1.97
CA ARG A 450 10.46 10.77 -1.89
C ARG A 450 10.95 12.21 -1.99
N LEU A 451 10.35 13.03 -2.87
CA LEU A 451 10.72 14.44 -3.00
C LEU A 451 10.39 15.24 -1.72
N ILE A 452 9.23 15.01 -1.13
CA ILE A 452 8.84 15.66 0.13
C ILE A 452 9.77 15.25 1.27
N LEU A 453 10.09 13.96 1.36
CA LEU A 453 11.03 13.43 2.33
C LEU A 453 12.43 14.04 2.15
N ALA A 454 12.93 14.14 0.91
CA ALA A 454 14.18 14.81 0.61
C ALA A 454 14.18 16.26 1.14
N LYS A 455 13.09 16.98 0.90
CA LYS A 455 12.89 18.34 1.38
C LYS A 455 12.88 18.44 2.91
N MET A 456 12.21 17.50 3.59
CA MET A 456 12.14 17.50 5.07
C MET A 456 13.48 17.16 5.73
N LEU A 457 14.26 16.28 5.11
CA LEU A 457 15.40 15.65 5.73
C LEU A 457 16.74 16.32 5.38
N TYR A 458 16.77 17.23 4.42
CA TYR A 458 17.98 18.01 4.08
C TYR A 458 18.35 19.04 5.15
N ASP A 459 17.36 19.72 5.74
CA ASP A 459 17.51 20.59 6.91
C ASP A 459 16.57 20.07 8.02
N PRO A 460 16.98 19.01 8.73
CA PRO A 460 16.06 18.22 9.53
C PRO A 460 15.51 19.03 10.70
N PRO A 461 14.18 18.95 10.90
CA PRO A 461 13.57 19.42 12.13
C PRO A 461 14.05 18.57 13.31
N ASN A 462 13.87 19.05 14.55
CA ASN A 462 14.17 18.24 15.74
C ASN A 462 12.94 17.51 16.30
N PHE A 463 11.76 17.80 15.74
CA PHE A 463 10.51 17.11 16.03
C PHE A 463 9.76 16.80 14.72
N LEU A 464 9.57 15.52 14.42
CA LEU A 464 8.81 15.04 13.26
C LEU A 464 7.43 14.57 13.70
N VAL A 465 6.40 15.06 13.02
CA VAL A 465 5.02 14.58 13.13
C VAL A 465 4.66 13.95 11.78
N LEU A 466 4.35 12.65 11.79
CA LEU A 466 4.14 11.85 10.59
C LEU A 466 2.72 11.26 10.59
N ASP A 467 1.90 11.66 9.62
CA ASP A 467 0.52 11.17 9.45
C ASP A 467 0.45 10.26 8.21
N GLU A 468 0.46 8.94 8.43
CA GLU A 468 0.46 7.89 7.41
C GLU A 468 1.56 8.06 6.33
N PRO A 469 2.84 8.15 6.72
CA PRO A 469 3.92 8.45 5.78
C PRO A 469 4.22 7.28 4.83
N THR A 470 3.72 6.08 5.12
CA THR A 470 3.94 4.84 4.35
C THR A 470 2.89 4.59 3.27
N ASN A 471 1.78 5.36 3.27
CA ASN A 471 0.71 5.19 2.29
C ASN A 471 1.19 5.48 0.88
N HIS A 472 0.79 4.64 -0.07
CA HIS A 472 1.15 4.72 -1.50
C HIS A 472 2.64 4.54 -1.81
N LEU A 473 3.47 4.20 -0.83
CA LEU A 473 4.89 3.87 -1.05
C LEU A 473 5.05 2.40 -1.44
N ASP A 474 5.89 2.14 -2.44
CA ASP A 474 6.33 0.77 -2.71
C ASP A 474 7.27 0.26 -1.61
N MET A 475 7.49 -1.05 -1.55
CA MET A 475 8.27 -1.69 -0.49
C MET A 475 9.70 -1.16 -0.40
N ASP A 476 10.35 -0.89 -1.54
CA ASP A 476 11.71 -0.35 -1.58
C ASP A 476 11.76 1.07 -0.99
N THR A 477 10.79 1.91 -1.34
CA THR A 477 10.66 3.27 -0.79
C THR A 477 10.34 3.24 0.71
N LYS A 478 9.48 2.32 1.16
CA LYS A 478 9.21 2.11 2.60
C LYS A 478 10.46 1.70 3.37
N ALA A 479 11.24 0.74 2.83
CA ALA A 479 12.49 0.31 3.45
C ALA A 479 13.51 1.45 3.54
N MET A 480 13.61 2.28 2.50
CA MET A 480 14.46 3.47 2.50
C MET A 480 13.99 4.48 3.58
N LEU A 481 12.68 4.73 3.68
CA LEU A 481 12.12 5.65 4.68
C LEU A 481 12.40 5.16 6.10
N ILE A 482 12.17 3.87 6.38
CA ILE A 482 12.44 3.27 7.69
C ILE A 482 13.91 3.45 8.06
N LYS A 483 14.84 3.05 7.17
CA LYS A 483 16.29 3.18 7.39
C LYS A 483 16.70 4.63 7.64
N ALA A 484 16.09 5.56 6.91
CA ALA A 484 16.31 6.97 7.09
C ALA A 484 15.85 7.46 8.47
N LEU A 485 14.66 7.08 8.92
CA LEU A 485 14.08 7.49 10.21
C LEU A 485 14.72 6.75 11.42
N GLU A 486 15.24 5.54 11.24
CA GLU A 486 16.03 4.85 12.28
C GLU A 486 17.23 5.69 12.72
N ASN A 487 17.92 6.32 11.76
CA ASN A 487 19.09 7.16 12.00
C ASN A 487 18.74 8.59 12.45
N PHE A 488 17.46 8.97 12.44
CA PHE A 488 17.06 10.31 12.85
C PHE A 488 17.18 10.51 14.36
N ALA A 489 18.00 11.47 14.79
CA ALA A 489 18.32 11.74 16.20
C ALA A 489 17.31 12.64 16.93
N GLY A 490 16.20 13.04 16.28
CA GLY A 490 15.15 13.89 16.84
C GLY A 490 14.04 13.11 17.53
N THR A 491 12.97 13.84 17.89
CA THR A 491 11.73 13.31 18.47
C THR A 491 10.73 13.00 17.36
N MET A 492 9.94 11.95 17.48
CA MET A 492 8.92 11.58 16.49
C MET A 492 7.57 11.32 17.14
N LEU A 493 6.51 11.76 16.47
CA LEU A 493 5.12 11.38 16.75
C LEU A 493 4.53 10.87 15.42
N MET A 494 4.12 9.60 15.37
CA MET A 494 3.74 8.97 14.13
C MET A 494 2.41 8.23 14.24
N VAL A 495 1.62 8.31 13.17
CA VAL A 495 0.47 7.44 12.89
C VAL A 495 0.83 6.63 11.66
N SER A 496 0.69 5.32 11.73
CA SER A 496 0.82 4.43 10.58
C SER A 496 0.02 3.16 10.79
N HIS A 497 -0.46 2.59 9.69
CA HIS A 497 -1.06 1.26 9.65
C HIS A 497 -0.06 0.18 9.20
N ASP A 498 1.18 0.57 8.92
CA ASP A 498 2.27 -0.34 8.57
C ASP A 498 2.96 -0.87 9.84
N ARG A 499 2.67 -2.14 10.19
CA ARG A 499 3.20 -2.79 11.40
C ARG A 499 4.73 -2.89 11.41
N HIS A 500 5.34 -3.07 10.22
CA HIS A 500 6.79 -3.12 10.09
C HIS A 500 7.42 -1.76 10.41
N PHE A 501 6.81 -0.68 9.91
CA PHE A 501 7.20 0.69 10.21
C PHE A 501 7.10 1.01 11.71
N LEU A 502 5.99 0.63 12.34
CA LEU A 502 5.79 0.85 13.78
C LEU A 502 6.81 0.08 14.63
N ARG A 503 7.10 -1.19 14.29
CA ARG A 503 8.09 -2.02 15.01
C ARG A 503 9.50 -1.47 14.91
N ALA A 504 9.88 -0.94 13.76
CA ALA A 504 11.23 -0.44 13.53
C ALA A 504 11.50 0.88 14.26
N LEU A 505 10.48 1.74 14.42
CA LEU A 505 10.71 3.13 14.77
C LEU A 505 10.19 3.54 16.15
N SER A 506 9.18 2.87 16.72
CA SER A 506 8.57 3.31 17.96
C SER A 506 9.30 2.79 19.22
N ASP A 507 9.37 3.61 20.23
CA ASP A 507 9.81 3.28 21.61
C ASP A 507 8.73 3.59 22.64
N HIS A 508 7.61 4.23 22.23
CA HIS A 508 6.43 4.51 23.04
C HIS A 508 5.18 4.28 22.20
N VAL A 509 4.11 3.79 22.85
CA VAL A 509 2.81 3.61 22.23
C VAL A 509 1.77 4.47 22.94
N LEU A 510 0.99 5.20 22.16
CA LEU A 510 -0.19 5.95 22.60
C LEU A 510 -1.43 5.33 21.98
N GLU A 511 -2.22 4.66 22.76
CA GLU A 511 -3.45 4.03 22.33
C GLU A 511 -4.64 4.94 22.61
N LEU A 512 -5.41 5.25 21.55
CA LEU A 512 -6.66 6.00 21.62
C LEU A 512 -7.82 5.02 21.80
N THR A 513 -8.41 4.99 22.98
CA THR A 513 -9.58 4.18 23.31
C THR A 513 -10.81 5.05 23.51
N PRO A 514 -12.03 4.48 23.48
CA PRO A 514 -13.24 5.22 23.81
C PRO A 514 -13.23 5.81 25.23
N ASP A 515 -12.49 5.18 26.16
CA ASP A 515 -12.40 5.57 27.56
C ASP A 515 -11.28 6.59 27.83
N GLY A 516 -10.47 6.92 26.81
CA GLY A 516 -9.39 7.89 26.92
C GLY A 516 -8.08 7.43 26.29
N LEU A 517 -6.97 7.99 26.76
CA LEU A 517 -5.61 7.65 26.33
C LEU A 517 -4.97 6.62 27.24
N LEU A 518 -4.40 5.59 26.64
CA LEU A 518 -3.49 4.67 27.31
C LEU A 518 -2.07 4.89 26.77
N THR A 519 -1.12 5.08 27.67
CA THR A 519 0.29 5.23 27.31
C THR A 519 1.08 4.00 27.71
N TYR A 520 1.90 3.49 26.82
CA TYR A 520 2.79 2.38 27.06
C TYR A 520 4.25 2.81 26.83
N GLY A 521 5.09 2.60 27.83
CA GLY A 521 6.52 2.98 27.81
C GLY A 521 7.40 1.89 27.23
N GLY A 522 7.11 1.47 25.99
CA GLY A 522 7.84 0.48 25.23
C GLY A 522 7.44 0.56 23.77
N GLY A 523 8.21 -0.06 22.86
CA GLY A 523 7.93 -0.05 21.43
C GLY A 523 6.69 -0.88 21.07
N TYR A 524 6.24 -0.77 19.82
CA TYR A 524 5.07 -1.49 19.32
C TYR A 524 5.20 -3.02 19.48
N ALA A 525 6.40 -3.60 19.28
CA ALA A 525 6.61 -5.04 19.47
C ALA A 525 6.37 -5.49 20.92
N GLU A 526 6.84 -4.71 21.89
CA GLU A 526 6.66 -4.98 23.31
C GLU A 526 5.21 -4.75 23.75
N TYR A 527 4.56 -3.73 23.19
CA TYR A 527 3.13 -3.46 23.38
C TYR A 527 2.28 -4.67 22.94
N VAL A 528 2.52 -5.22 21.73
CA VAL A 528 1.80 -6.39 21.20
C VAL A 528 1.94 -7.60 22.16
N VAL A 529 3.12 -7.82 22.71
CA VAL A 529 3.35 -8.91 23.67
C VAL A 529 2.61 -8.66 24.98
N ALA A 530 2.62 -7.43 25.49
CA ALA A 530 2.00 -7.07 26.75
C ALA A 530 0.47 -6.99 26.68
N ALA A 531 -0.06 -6.42 25.59
CA ALA A 531 -1.49 -6.28 25.36
C ALA A 531 -2.16 -7.58 24.88
N GLY A 532 -1.38 -8.51 24.29
CA GLY A 532 -1.89 -9.75 23.71
C GLY A 532 -2.62 -9.56 22.36
N HIS A 533 -2.59 -8.37 21.80
CA HIS A 533 -3.21 -8.02 20.53
C HIS A 533 -2.35 -7.02 19.74
N GLU A 534 -2.49 -7.01 18.41
CA GLU A 534 -1.72 -6.12 17.53
C GLU A 534 -2.36 -4.74 17.33
N ALA A 535 -3.64 -4.62 17.67
CA ALA A 535 -4.40 -3.38 17.51
C ALA A 535 -5.49 -3.23 18.56
N PRO A 536 -5.83 -1.99 18.95
CA PRO A 536 -6.97 -1.71 19.83
C PRO A 536 -8.28 -2.27 19.25
N GLY A 537 -9.12 -2.90 20.07
CA GLY A 537 -10.41 -3.42 19.62
C GLY A 537 -10.40 -4.87 19.11
N ILE A 538 -9.25 -5.53 19.10
CA ILE A 538 -9.11 -6.98 18.90
C ILE A 538 -8.81 -7.60 20.27
N GLY A 539 -9.85 -7.83 21.05
CA GLY A 539 -9.76 -8.47 22.36
C GLY A 539 -10.78 -9.59 22.47
#